data_bec7789a971d94255eabc8afbb75fbc7
#
_entry.id   bec7789a971d94255eabc8afbb75fbc7
#
_cell.length_a   1.000
_cell.length_b   1.000
_cell.length_c   1.000
_cell.angle_alpha   90.00
_cell.angle_beta   90.00
_cell.angle_gamma   90.00
#
_symmetry.space_group_name_H-M   'P 1'
#
loop_
_entity.id
_entity.type
_entity.pdbx_description
1 polymer ?
#
loop_
_entity_poly.entity_id
_entity_poly.type
_entity_poly.pdbx_seq_one_letter_code
_entity_poly.pdbx_strand_id
1 'polypeptide(L)'
;MNLAGCHFTYADTSSRLYNLWFVHCDTSEYTSINGTTQSVTVFNSRGSRKYLVDDSLNDSAISIDVEILRDDDMALSIQEVRDVERWLFNRRDYYKLYVDPSDDCAGETYQIFNGTEKHFYFNCRFINPTKIFGNGGVAGFKATMECDSHLLWQDAISRTFPIGHTTSAQSSVISLDIDSDMNEYVYPKVTITMASAGGDIAITNNTDDTTRLTSFKSLTGSIEFIINGNINYISGNNYMKFYDKNFIRLLPGTNNISVVGAVSSICFEWENRKYL
;
A
#
# COMPACT_ATOMS: atom_id res chain seq x y z
N MET A 1 -14.36 8.08 10.21
CA MET A 1 -13.27 8.98 9.73
C MET A 1 -13.88 10.31 9.32
N ASN A 2 -13.32 11.43 9.75
CA ASN A 2 -13.80 12.75 9.34
C ASN A 2 -12.68 13.44 8.55
N LEU A 3 -12.88 13.68 7.26
CA LEU A 3 -11.96 14.43 6.41
C LEU A 3 -12.30 15.93 6.38
N ALA A 4 -13.43 16.33 6.97
CA ALA A 4 -13.89 17.72 6.95
C ALA A 4 -12.88 18.66 7.63
N GLY A 5 -12.58 19.78 7.00
CA GLY A 5 -11.59 20.75 7.45
C GLY A 5 -10.14 20.41 7.09
N CYS A 6 -9.90 19.34 6.33
CA CYS A 6 -8.55 18.94 5.96
C CYS A 6 -8.18 19.40 4.55
N HIS A 7 -6.98 19.95 4.42
CA HIS A 7 -6.29 20.01 3.13
C HIS A 7 -5.72 18.65 2.77
N PHE A 8 -5.35 18.49 1.51
CA PHE A 8 -4.84 17.22 1.01
C PHE A 8 -3.83 17.42 -0.13
N THR A 9 -3.03 16.41 -0.37
CA THR A 9 -2.17 16.31 -1.55
C THR A 9 -2.66 15.13 -2.39
N TYR A 10 -3.00 15.38 -3.65
CA TYR A 10 -3.47 14.37 -4.59
C TYR A 10 -2.66 14.42 -5.88
N ALA A 11 -2.17 13.28 -6.35
CA ALA A 11 -1.32 13.19 -7.54
C ALA A 11 -0.18 14.24 -7.52
N ASP A 12 0.54 14.31 -6.39
CA ASP A 12 1.67 15.20 -6.14
C ASP A 12 1.36 16.72 -6.14
N THR A 13 0.08 17.09 -6.15
CA THR A 13 -0.36 18.49 -6.11
C THR A 13 -1.13 18.76 -4.84
N SER A 14 -0.70 19.80 -4.08
CA SER A 14 -1.37 20.21 -2.84
C SER A 14 -2.64 21.02 -3.12
N SER A 15 -3.71 20.73 -2.40
CA SER A 15 -4.97 21.45 -2.44
C SER A 15 -4.84 22.90 -1.97
N ARG A 16 -3.82 23.19 -1.16
CA ARG A 16 -3.49 24.56 -0.69
C ARG A 16 -3.13 25.51 -1.84
N LEU A 17 -2.71 24.98 -3.01
CA LEU A 17 -2.45 25.79 -4.18
C LEU A 17 -3.71 26.56 -4.66
N TYR A 18 -4.87 26.01 -4.39
CA TYR A 18 -6.18 26.58 -4.76
C TYR A 18 -7.02 26.92 -3.53
N ASN A 19 -6.45 26.90 -2.33
CA ASN A 19 -7.14 27.03 -1.04
C ASN A 19 -8.34 26.09 -0.92
N LEU A 20 -8.19 24.84 -1.37
CA LEU A 20 -9.25 23.84 -1.34
C LEU A 20 -9.06 22.89 -0.15
N TRP A 21 -10.14 22.59 0.53
CA TRP A 21 -10.19 21.57 1.58
C TRP A 21 -11.43 20.70 1.48
N PHE A 22 -11.45 19.59 2.17
CA PHE A 22 -12.66 18.80 2.34
C PHE A 22 -13.59 19.49 3.34
N VAL A 23 -14.83 19.80 2.94
CA VAL A 23 -15.82 20.44 3.83
C VAL A 23 -16.78 19.39 4.39
N HIS A 24 -17.10 18.40 3.59
CA HIS A 24 -18.09 17.42 3.93
C HIS A 24 -17.74 16.07 3.29
N CYS A 25 -17.84 15.02 4.09
CA CYS A 25 -17.80 13.65 3.62
C CYS A 25 -19.06 12.98 4.11
N ASP A 26 -19.92 12.63 3.22
CA ASP A 26 -21.29 12.15 3.29
C ASP A 26 -21.99 12.15 4.68
N THR A 27 -23.21 12.61 4.67
CA THR A 27 -23.92 13.33 5.73
C THR A 27 -24.83 12.55 6.63
N SER A 28 -24.73 11.30 6.73
CA SER A 28 -25.30 10.67 7.90
C SER A 28 -24.40 10.95 9.10
N GLU A 29 -24.94 11.25 10.25
CA GLU A 29 -24.19 11.36 11.51
C GLU A 29 -23.29 10.13 11.76
N TYR A 30 -23.44 9.09 10.94
CA TYR A 30 -22.67 7.86 10.92
C TYR A 30 -22.46 7.43 9.46
N THR A 31 -21.34 7.76 8.86
CA THR A 31 -20.93 7.20 7.57
C THR A 31 -20.50 5.75 7.79
N SER A 32 -21.29 4.79 7.33
CA SER A 32 -20.82 3.42 7.25
C SER A 32 -19.94 3.28 6.03
N ILE A 33 -18.64 3.19 6.25
CA ILE A 33 -17.73 2.68 5.23
C ILE A 33 -17.96 1.18 5.17
N ASN A 34 -18.29 0.67 3.98
CA ASN A 34 -18.45 -0.77 3.80
C ASN A 34 -17.10 -1.44 4.09
N GLY A 35 -17.03 -2.06 5.26
CA GLY A 35 -15.89 -2.89 5.61
C GLY A 35 -15.90 -4.21 4.82
N THR A 36 -14.89 -5.00 5.04
CA THR A 36 -14.74 -6.36 4.52
C THR A 36 -15.98 -7.19 4.79
N THR A 37 -16.66 -7.65 3.75
CA THR A 37 -17.74 -8.64 3.86
C THR A 37 -17.15 -10.03 3.69
N GLN A 38 -17.24 -10.85 4.74
CA GLN A 38 -16.81 -12.23 4.70
C GLN A 38 -17.90 -13.12 4.09
N SER A 39 -17.63 -13.72 2.95
CA SER A 39 -18.48 -14.77 2.36
C SER A 39 -17.99 -16.14 2.81
N VAL A 40 -18.76 -16.79 3.68
CA VAL A 40 -18.38 -18.07 4.28
C VAL A 40 -19.16 -19.19 3.63
N THR A 41 -18.49 -20.08 2.91
CA THR A 41 -19.08 -21.31 2.39
C THR A 41 -18.95 -22.45 3.40
N VAL A 42 -20.07 -22.89 3.93
CA VAL A 42 -20.12 -23.92 5.00
C VAL A 42 -20.69 -25.21 4.45
N PHE A 43 -19.99 -26.30 4.66
CA PHE A 43 -20.51 -27.64 4.37
C PHE A 43 -21.09 -28.28 5.65
N ASN A 44 -22.35 -28.69 5.59
CA ASN A 44 -22.99 -29.40 6.70
C ASN A 44 -22.71 -30.92 6.56
N SER A 45 -21.90 -31.47 7.46
CA SER A 45 -21.72 -32.91 7.53
C SER A 45 -22.84 -33.59 8.33
N ARG A 46 -23.03 -34.91 8.13
CA ARG A 46 -24.00 -35.76 8.85
C ARG A 46 -23.72 -35.85 10.36
N GLY A 47 -23.40 -34.83 11.06
CA GLY A 47 -23.05 -34.85 12.47
C GLY A 47 -23.12 -33.50 13.14
N SER A 48 -23.91 -32.57 12.62
CA SER A 48 -24.12 -31.20 13.17
C SER A 48 -22.84 -30.34 13.24
N ARG A 49 -21.74 -30.77 12.69
CA ARG A 49 -20.53 -29.92 12.57
C ARG A 49 -20.50 -29.22 11.23
N LYS A 50 -20.26 -27.93 11.30
CA LYS A 50 -20.02 -27.10 10.11
C LYS A 50 -18.52 -27.09 9.82
N TYR A 51 -18.14 -27.39 8.58
CA TYR A 51 -16.77 -27.25 8.12
C TYR A 51 -16.69 -26.04 7.21
N LEU A 52 -15.75 -25.16 7.50
CA LEU A 52 -15.40 -24.05 6.61
C LEU A 52 -14.73 -24.64 5.38
N VAL A 53 -15.32 -24.44 4.21
CA VAL A 53 -14.80 -24.96 2.93
C VAL A 53 -14.07 -23.86 2.16
N ASP A 54 -14.57 -22.63 2.28
CA ASP A 54 -13.99 -21.48 1.60
C ASP A 54 -14.32 -20.23 2.41
N ASP A 55 -13.36 -19.35 2.49
CA ASP A 55 -13.44 -18.04 3.14
C ASP A 55 -12.97 -17.00 2.13
N SER A 56 -13.90 -16.44 1.39
CA SER A 56 -13.61 -15.34 0.48
C SER A 56 -13.96 -14.02 1.15
N LEU A 57 -12.94 -13.19 1.35
CA LEU A 57 -13.11 -11.80 1.76
C LEU A 57 -13.56 -11.01 0.52
N ASN A 58 -14.81 -10.56 0.50
CA ASN A 58 -15.29 -9.61 -0.49
C ASN A 58 -14.94 -8.20 0.00
N ASP A 59 -13.83 -7.72 -0.48
CA ASP A 59 -13.32 -6.40 -0.13
C ASP A 59 -14.01 -5.35 -0.98
N SER A 60 -15.01 -4.68 -0.40
CA SER A 60 -15.60 -3.49 -1.03
C SER A 60 -14.61 -2.34 -0.91
N ALA A 61 -14.12 -1.86 -2.05
CA ALA A 61 -13.30 -0.65 -2.09
C ALA A 61 -14.04 0.54 -1.44
N ILE A 62 -13.29 1.42 -0.78
CA ILE A 62 -13.84 2.63 -0.19
C ILE A 62 -14.42 3.52 -1.29
N SER A 63 -15.67 3.95 -1.09
CA SER A 63 -16.32 4.92 -1.96
C SER A 63 -17.06 5.93 -1.08
N ILE A 64 -16.67 7.21 -1.14
CA ILE A 64 -17.17 8.28 -0.28
C ILE A 64 -17.54 9.49 -1.13
N ASP A 65 -18.74 10.05 -0.93
CA ASP A 65 -19.08 11.34 -1.48
C ASP A 65 -18.40 12.44 -0.69
N VAL A 66 -17.72 13.32 -1.39
CA VAL A 66 -16.92 14.41 -0.80
C VAL A 66 -17.32 15.75 -1.40
N GLU A 67 -17.28 16.78 -0.58
CA GLU A 67 -17.41 18.18 -1.01
C GLU A 67 -16.08 18.88 -0.74
N ILE A 68 -15.53 19.47 -1.80
CA ILE A 68 -14.25 20.16 -1.81
C ILE A 68 -14.52 21.64 -2.11
N LEU A 69 -14.35 22.52 -1.13
CA LEU A 69 -14.61 23.95 -1.25
C LEU A 69 -13.35 24.75 -0.95
N ARG A 70 -13.40 26.04 -1.28
CA ARG A 70 -12.38 26.98 -0.81
C ARG A 70 -12.56 27.29 0.66
N ASP A 71 -11.45 27.43 1.36
CA ASP A 71 -11.39 27.77 2.78
C ASP A 71 -11.51 29.30 3.06
N ASP A 72 -11.35 30.12 2.00
CA ASP A 72 -11.35 31.59 2.06
C ASP A 72 -12.68 32.26 1.64
N ASP A 73 -13.73 31.47 1.47
CA ASP A 73 -15.06 31.92 1.00
C ASP A 73 -15.06 32.66 -0.35
N MET A 74 -13.98 32.60 -1.11
CA MET A 74 -13.88 33.25 -2.42
C MET A 74 -14.31 32.29 -3.53
N ALA A 75 -14.79 32.83 -4.64
CA ALA A 75 -15.03 32.02 -5.84
C ALA A 75 -13.73 31.71 -6.57
N LEU A 76 -13.63 30.53 -7.15
CA LEU A 76 -12.56 30.15 -8.07
C LEU A 76 -12.65 31.00 -9.35
N SER A 77 -11.54 31.50 -9.84
CA SER A 77 -11.45 32.09 -11.16
C SER A 77 -11.71 31.03 -12.25
N ILE A 78 -12.05 31.48 -13.45
CA ILE A 78 -12.29 30.58 -14.59
C ILE A 78 -11.06 29.70 -14.87
N GLN A 79 -9.86 30.25 -14.70
CA GLN A 79 -8.62 29.49 -14.92
C GLN A 79 -8.41 28.45 -13.81
N GLU A 80 -8.59 28.81 -12.55
CA GLU A 80 -8.51 27.88 -11.43
C GLU A 80 -9.52 26.74 -11.55
N VAL A 81 -10.76 27.03 -11.95
CA VAL A 81 -11.78 25.98 -12.22
C VAL A 81 -11.26 24.96 -13.24
N ARG A 82 -10.68 25.42 -14.37
CA ARG A 82 -10.14 24.53 -15.40
C ARG A 82 -8.94 23.71 -14.89
N ASP A 83 -8.08 24.33 -14.11
CA ASP A 83 -6.89 23.67 -13.60
C ASP A 83 -7.23 22.62 -12.54
N VAL A 84 -8.19 22.93 -11.64
CA VAL A 84 -8.73 22.00 -10.65
C VAL A 84 -9.47 20.85 -11.33
N GLU A 85 -10.32 21.12 -12.35
CA GLU A 85 -10.99 20.06 -13.10
C GLU A 85 -9.99 19.11 -13.79
N ARG A 86 -8.92 19.67 -14.35
CA ARG A 86 -7.85 18.86 -14.96
C ARG A 86 -7.08 18.04 -13.92
N TRP A 87 -6.79 18.64 -12.78
CA TRP A 87 -6.07 18.00 -11.70
C TRP A 87 -6.86 16.89 -11.02
N LEU A 88 -8.09 17.17 -10.56
CA LEU A 88 -8.87 16.21 -9.78
C LEU A 88 -9.61 15.18 -10.64
N PHE A 89 -10.22 15.60 -11.77
CA PHE A 89 -11.24 14.79 -12.45
C PHE A 89 -10.82 14.25 -13.81
N ASN A 90 -9.81 14.83 -14.44
CA ASN A 90 -9.35 14.33 -15.73
C ASN A 90 -8.21 13.31 -15.59
N ARG A 91 -8.39 12.36 -14.68
CA ARG A 91 -7.45 11.27 -14.37
C ARG A 91 -8.09 9.93 -14.74
N ARG A 92 -7.30 9.05 -15.36
CA ARG A 92 -7.79 7.72 -15.81
C ARG A 92 -7.46 6.59 -14.85
N ASP A 93 -6.60 6.86 -13.88
CA ASP A 93 -6.05 5.87 -12.96
C ASP A 93 -6.22 6.32 -11.51
N TYR A 94 -5.89 5.45 -10.57
CA TYR A 94 -5.83 5.78 -9.15
C TYR A 94 -4.53 6.49 -8.83
N TYR A 95 -4.59 7.48 -7.95
CA TYR A 95 -3.45 8.27 -7.49
C TYR A 95 -3.45 8.39 -5.98
N LYS A 96 -2.26 8.57 -5.42
CA LYS A 96 -2.10 8.77 -3.99
C LYS A 96 -2.76 10.06 -3.53
N LEU A 97 -3.55 9.94 -2.47
CA LEU A 97 -4.13 11.05 -1.74
C LEU A 97 -3.65 10.99 -0.29
N TYR A 98 -2.92 12.00 0.11
CA TYR A 98 -2.48 12.23 1.48
C TYR A 98 -3.32 13.33 2.10
N VAL A 99 -3.80 13.10 3.32
CA VAL A 99 -4.44 14.15 4.11
C VAL A 99 -3.35 14.99 4.79
N ASP A 100 -3.48 16.31 4.76
CA ASP A 100 -2.47 17.22 5.33
C ASP A 100 -2.48 17.11 6.86
N PRO A 101 -1.38 16.69 7.48
CA PRO A 101 -1.31 16.50 8.92
C PRO A 101 -1.27 17.81 9.74
N SER A 102 -1.05 18.94 9.08
CA SER A 102 -0.99 20.24 9.77
C SER A 102 -2.35 20.84 10.09
N ASP A 103 -3.42 20.24 9.56
CA ASP A 103 -4.76 20.69 9.83
C ASP A 103 -5.33 20.05 11.10
N ASP A 104 -6.05 20.84 11.89
CA ASP A 104 -6.74 20.38 13.12
C ASP A 104 -7.97 19.48 12.82
N CYS A 105 -8.03 18.94 11.62
CA CYS A 105 -9.12 18.03 11.20
C CYS A 105 -9.14 16.72 11.96
N ALA A 106 -8.39 16.63 13.00
CA ALA A 106 -7.81 15.39 13.25
C ALA A 106 -8.40 14.53 14.33
N GLY A 107 -8.81 14.87 15.38
CA GLY A 107 -9.14 13.89 16.41
C GLY A 107 -8.28 12.61 16.26
N GLU A 108 -8.90 11.45 16.35
CA GLU A 108 -8.21 10.13 16.24
C GLU A 108 -7.65 9.85 14.83
N THR A 109 -8.21 10.45 13.79
CA THR A 109 -7.75 10.28 12.39
C THR A 109 -6.34 10.84 12.19
N TYR A 110 -6.00 11.91 12.89
CA TYR A 110 -4.67 12.49 12.90
C TYR A 110 -3.59 11.50 13.38
N GLN A 111 -3.89 10.66 14.36
CA GLN A 111 -2.92 9.67 14.87
C GLN A 111 -2.66 8.54 13.87
N ILE A 112 -3.63 8.16 13.08
CA ILE A 112 -3.48 7.13 12.04
C ILE A 112 -2.61 7.68 10.90
N PHE A 113 -2.84 8.93 10.49
CA PHE A 113 -2.09 9.55 9.40
C PHE A 113 -0.76 10.18 9.84
N ASN A 114 -0.58 10.44 11.12
CA ASN A 114 0.52 11.27 11.66
C ASN A 114 1.36 10.59 12.74
N GLY A 115 1.36 9.30 12.84
CA GLY A 115 2.42 8.61 13.57
C GLY A 115 3.76 9.15 13.02
N THR A 116 4.65 9.61 13.87
CA THR A 116 5.80 10.49 13.65
C THR A 116 6.74 10.13 12.49
N GLU A 117 6.49 9.05 11.76
CA GLU A 117 7.31 8.59 10.64
C GLU A 117 6.53 7.78 9.58
N LYS A 118 5.18 7.72 9.63
CA LYS A 118 4.39 6.88 8.73
C LYS A 118 3.40 7.71 7.96
N HIS A 119 3.63 7.88 6.68
CA HIS A 119 2.69 8.51 5.76
C HIS A 119 1.75 7.44 5.19
N PHE A 120 0.47 7.54 5.55
CA PHE A 120 -0.58 6.72 4.96
C PHE A 120 -1.32 7.50 3.89
N TYR A 121 -1.76 6.81 2.84
CA TYR A 121 -2.49 7.41 1.75
C TYR A 121 -3.65 6.52 1.30
N PHE A 122 -4.65 7.16 0.69
CA PHE A 122 -5.63 6.49 -0.14
C PHE A 122 -5.10 6.42 -1.56
N ASN A 123 -5.18 5.27 -2.19
CA ASN A 123 -5.03 5.19 -3.62
C ASN A 123 -6.41 5.33 -4.25
N CYS A 124 -6.73 6.52 -4.77
CA CYS A 124 -8.09 6.86 -5.14
C CYS A 124 -8.16 7.68 -6.44
N ARG A 125 -9.39 7.84 -6.93
CA ARG A 125 -9.76 8.76 -7.99
C ARG A 125 -11.05 9.48 -7.63
N PHE A 126 -11.24 10.68 -8.19
CA PHE A 126 -12.47 11.43 -8.05
C PHE A 126 -13.32 11.29 -9.30
N ILE A 127 -14.58 10.87 -9.13
CA ILE A 127 -15.55 10.66 -10.21
C ILE A 127 -16.83 11.47 -9.96
N ASN A 128 -17.67 11.59 -10.98
CA ASN A 128 -18.99 12.26 -10.92
C ASN A 128 -18.93 13.72 -10.42
N PRO A 129 -18.02 14.58 -10.95
CA PRO A 129 -17.90 15.94 -10.45
C PRO A 129 -19.13 16.79 -10.70
N THR A 130 -19.54 17.55 -9.69
CA THR A 130 -20.58 18.57 -9.77
C THR A 130 -20.05 19.88 -9.19
N LYS A 131 -20.23 21.00 -9.90
CA LYS A 131 -19.79 22.31 -9.40
C LYS A 131 -20.73 22.81 -8.31
N ILE A 132 -20.14 23.34 -7.26
CA ILE A 132 -20.86 24.05 -6.19
C ILE A 132 -20.70 25.55 -6.43
N PHE A 133 -21.81 26.26 -6.50
CA PHE A 133 -21.82 27.70 -6.73
C PHE A 133 -22.08 28.44 -5.43
N GLY A 134 -21.31 29.51 -5.20
CA GLY A 134 -21.44 30.41 -4.07
C GLY A 134 -20.70 31.72 -4.36
N ASN A 135 -21.03 32.78 -3.62
CA ASN A 135 -20.35 34.09 -3.69
C ASN A 135 -20.08 34.63 -5.12
N GLY A 136 -21.02 34.40 -6.03
CA GLY A 136 -20.95 34.91 -7.41
C GLY A 136 -20.14 34.08 -8.40
N GLY A 137 -19.71 32.86 -8.03
CA GLY A 137 -18.94 31.97 -8.90
C GLY A 137 -18.93 30.52 -8.43
N VAL A 138 -17.98 29.73 -8.93
CA VAL A 138 -17.74 28.36 -8.49
C VAL A 138 -16.98 28.40 -7.17
N ALA A 139 -17.57 27.92 -6.09
CA ALA A 139 -16.94 27.84 -4.78
C ALA A 139 -16.16 26.53 -4.58
N GLY A 140 -16.48 25.49 -5.35
CA GLY A 140 -15.82 24.20 -5.29
C GLY A 140 -16.55 23.10 -6.05
N PHE A 141 -16.36 21.86 -5.60
CA PHE A 141 -16.86 20.67 -6.28
C PHE A 141 -17.41 19.64 -5.29
N LYS A 142 -18.47 18.97 -5.68
CA LYS A 142 -18.89 17.71 -5.09
C LYS A 142 -18.47 16.58 -6.03
N ALA A 143 -17.96 15.49 -5.48
CA ALA A 143 -17.52 14.32 -6.23
C ALA A 143 -17.61 13.07 -5.36
N THR A 144 -17.51 11.91 -5.99
CA THR A 144 -17.30 10.64 -5.30
C THR A 144 -15.80 10.31 -5.33
N MET A 145 -15.19 10.13 -4.16
CA MET A 145 -13.85 9.57 -4.00
C MET A 145 -13.97 8.05 -4.03
N GLU A 146 -13.46 7.43 -5.07
CA GLU A 146 -13.44 5.97 -5.26
C GLU A 146 -12.00 5.48 -5.05
N CYS A 147 -11.79 4.59 -4.08
CA CYS A 147 -10.48 4.00 -3.80
C CYS A 147 -10.34 2.64 -4.52
N ASP A 148 -9.11 2.19 -4.70
CA ASP A 148 -8.80 0.86 -5.25
C ASP A 148 -8.93 -0.26 -4.19
N SER A 149 -9.04 0.11 -2.93
CA SER A 149 -9.00 -0.81 -1.79
C SER A 149 -9.84 -0.27 -0.63
N HIS A 150 -10.16 -1.14 0.32
CA HIS A 150 -10.74 -0.79 1.63
C HIS A 150 -9.66 -0.45 2.68
N LEU A 151 -8.40 -0.41 2.26
CA LEU A 151 -7.24 -0.21 3.12
C LEU A 151 -6.55 1.11 2.82
N LEU A 152 -5.89 1.64 3.83
CA LEU A 152 -4.86 2.65 3.69
C LEU A 152 -3.53 1.98 3.38
N TRP A 153 -2.75 2.60 2.53
CA TRP A 153 -1.42 2.18 2.17
C TRP A 153 -0.38 3.07 2.83
N GLN A 154 0.68 2.48 3.33
CA GLN A 154 1.86 3.23 3.77
C GLN A 154 2.82 3.39 2.59
N ASP A 155 3.58 4.49 2.56
CA ASP A 155 4.69 4.61 1.61
C ASP A 155 5.69 3.46 1.78
N ALA A 156 6.31 3.08 0.66
CA ALA A 156 7.22 1.95 0.64
C ALA A 156 8.36 2.11 1.64
N ILE A 157 8.52 1.11 2.49
CA ILE A 157 9.59 1.00 3.46
C ILE A 157 10.72 0.21 2.82
N SER A 158 11.93 0.73 2.90
CA SER A 158 13.11 0.04 2.40
C SER A 158 14.09 -0.25 3.54
N ARG A 159 14.55 -1.49 3.62
CA ARG A 159 15.51 -1.92 4.63
C ARG A 159 16.62 -2.77 4.03
N THR A 160 17.84 -2.28 4.14
CA THR A 160 19.03 -2.97 3.63
C THR A 160 19.80 -3.63 4.78
N PHE A 161 20.17 -4.89 4.57
CA PHE A 161 20.97 -5.69 5.48
C PHE A 161 22.31 -6.02 4.84
N PRO A 162 23.42 -5.59 5.43
CA PRO A 162 24.76 -6.07 5.03
C PRO A 162 24.90 -7.51 5.49
N ILE A 163 24.98 -8.45 4.57
CA ILE A 163 25.11 -9.89 4.85
C ILE A 163 26.59 -10.29 4.94
N GLY A 164 27.41 -9.80 4.00
CA GLY A 164 28.85 -10.00 4.03
C GLY A 164 29.34 -11.43 3.77
N HIS A 165 28.49 -12.31 3.25
CA HIS A 165 28.86 -13.67 2.89
C HIS A 165 29.75 -13.69 1.67
N THR A 166 30.88 -14.39 1.75
CA THR A 166 31.83 -14.51 0.64
C THR A 166 31.81 -15.88 -0.03
N THR A 167 31.15 -16.86 0.59
CA THR A 167 31.05 -18.23 0.08
C THR A 167 29.61 -18.74 0.11
N SER A 168 29.31 -19.76 -0.70
CA SER A 168 27.98 -20.35 -0.81
C SER A 168 27.55 -21.16 0.43
N ALA A 169 28.48 -21.51 1.32
CA ALA A 169 28.19 -22.29 2.53
C ALA A 169 27.80 -21.41 3.75
N GLN A 170 27.95 -20.08 3.64
CA GLN A 170 27.63 -19.17 4.73
C GLN A 170 26.13 -18.95 4.85
N SER A 171 25.68 -18.76 6.08
CA SER A 171 24.27 -18.51 6.41
C SER A 171 24.16 -17.47 7.51
N SER A 172 23.15 -16.62 7.41
CA SER A 172 22.76 -15.67 8.46
C SER A 172 21.26 -15.55 8.54
N VAL A 173 20.76 -15.05 9.68
CA VAL A 173 19.35 -14.76 9.91
C VAL A 173 19.19 -13.27 10.13
N ILE A 174 18.25 -12.69 9.44
CA ILE A 174 17.83 -11.28 9.60
C ILE A 174 16.40 -11.24 10.09
N SER A 175 16.03 -10.16 10.77
CA SER A 175 14.68 -9.95 11.28
C SER A 175 14.03 -8.73 10.62
N LEU A 176 12.80 -8.92 10.12
CA LEU A 176 11.93 -7.88 9.57
C LEU A 176 10.63 -7.85 10.36
N ASP A 177 10.16 -6.64 10.67
CA ASP A 177 8.87 -6.42 11.31
C ASP A 177 7.92 -5.76 10.33
N ILE A 178 6.76 -6.41 10.11
CA ILE A 178 5.73 -5.99 9.15
C ILE A 178 4.52 -5.50 9.95
N ASP A 179 4.33 -4.19 9.96
CA ASP A 179 3.24 -3.52 10.66
C ASP A 179 2.00 -3.39 9.75
N SER A 180 1.44 -4.53 9.35
CA SER A 180 0.22 -4.61 8.55
C SER A 180 -0.92 -5.20 9.37
N ASP A 181 -2.13 -4.64 9.20
CA ASP A 181 -3.34 -5.15 9.88
C ASP A 181 -3.96 -6.34 9.15
N MET A 182 -3.55 -6.60 7.92
CA MET A 182 -4.03 -7.75 7.15
C MET A 182 -3.38 -9.04 7.59
N ASN A 183 -4.16 -10.11 7.64
CA ASN A 183 -3.64 -11.48 7.83
C ASN A 183 -3.09 -12.10 6.54
N GLU A 184 -3.01 -11.33 5.45
CA GLU A 184 -2.49 -11.78 4.18
C GLU A 184 -0.96 -11.62 4.10
N TYR A 185 -0.38 -12.40 3.20
CA TYR A 185 1.03 -12.29 2.91
C TYR A 185 1.38 -10.99 2.20
N VAL A 186 2.49 -10.38 2.64
CA VAL A 186 3.13 -9.28 1.91
C VAL A 186 4.25 -9.85 1.05
N TYR A 187 4.23 -9.58 -0.23
CA TYR A 187 5.29 -9.98 -1.17
C TYR A 187 6.23 -8.78 -1.38
N PRO A 188 7.40 -8.76 -0.73
CA PRO A 188 8.32 -7.65 -0.87
C PRO A 188 8.99 -7.64 -2.25
N LYS A 189 9.40 -6.46 -2.68
CA LYS A 189 10.45 -6.35 -3.69
C LYS A 189 11.79 -6.54 -2.99
N VAL A 190 12.60 -7.48 -3.47
CA VAL A 190 13.89 -7.83 -2.86
C VAL A 190 15.00 -7.55 -3.85
N THR A 191 15.96 -6.72 -3.46
CA THR A 191 17.18 -6.49 -4.23
C THR A 191 18.33 -7.24 -3.57
N ILE A 192 19.00 -8.11 -4.33
CA ILE A 192 20.09 -8.95 -3.84
C ILE A 192 21.37 -8.57 -4.56
N THR A 193 22.41 -8.26 -3.80
CA THR A 193 23.77 -8.05 -4.30
C THR A 193 24.61 -9.27 -3.98
N MET A 194 25.09 -9.97 -5.01
CA MET A 194 25.94 -11.14 -4.87
C MET A 194 27.37 -10.75 -4.53
N ALA A 195 28.04 -11.56 -3.69
CA ALA A 195 29.47 -11.47 -3.54
C ALA A 195 30.22 -11.94 -4.79
N SER A 196 31.52 -11.68 -4.87
CA SER A 196 32.36 -12.01 -6.04
C SER A 196 32.38 -13.50 -6.41
N ALA A 197 32.23 -14.38 -5.43
CA ALA A 197 32.23 -15.83 -5.66
C ALA A 197 31.01 -16.32 -6.47
N GLY A 198 29.87 -15.64 -6.39
CA GLY A 198 28.63 -16.12 -6.99
C GLY A 198 28.16 -17.46 -6.41
N GLY A 199 27.38 -18.19 -7.17
CA GLY A 199 26.93 -19.55 -6.81
C GLY A 199 25.44 -19.65 -6.50
N ASP A 200 25.08 -20.64 -5.68
CA ASP A 200 23.73 -20.88 -5.25
C ASP A 200 23.34 -19.98 -4.06
N ILE A 201 22.09 -19.55 -4.05
CA ILE A 201 21.49 -18.86 -2.89
C ILE A 201 20.14 -19.45 -2.55
N ALA A 202 19.78 -19.37 -1.27
CA ALA A 202 18.46 -19.69 -0.77
C ALA A 202 18.04 -18.67 0.30
N ILE A 203 16.79 -18.23 0.22
CA ILE A 203 16.16 -17.33 1.18
C ILE A 203 14.92 -18.04 1.70
N THR A 204 14.79 -18.10 3.03
CA THR A 204 13.66 -18.79 3.69
C THR A 204 13.11 -17.90 4.78
N ASN A 205 11.80 -17.70 4.80
CA ASN A 205 11.13 -17.09 5.95
C ASN A 205 10.83 -18.19 6.98
N ASN A 206 11.64 -18.26 8.04
CA ASN A 206 11.49 -19.27 9.09
C ASN A 206 10.24 -19.09 9.96
N THR A 207 9.64 -17.91 9.92
CA THR A 207 8.38 -17.61 10.64
C THR A 207 7.16 -18.15 9.90
N ASP A 208 7.26 -18.26 8.56
CA ASP A 208 6.20 -18.82 7.71
C ASP A 208 6.38 -20.35 7.57
N ASP A 209 6.77 -20.81 6.42
CA ASP A 209 7.00 -22.22 6.07
C ASP A 209 8.47 -22.45 5.77
N THR A 210 9.16 -23.15 6.68
CA THR A 210 10.59 -23.45 6.56
C THR A 210 10.94 -24.32 5.35
N THR A 211 9.96 -24.99 4.74
CA THR A 211 10.14 -25.78 3.52
C THR A 211 10.01 -24.96 2.25
N ARG A 212 9.48 -23.73 2.37
CA ARG A 212 9.27 -22.83 1.23
C ARG A 212 10.53 -21.99 0.97
N LEU A 213 11.29 -22.41 -0.01
CA LEU A 213 12.53 -21.75 -0.41
C LEU A 213 12.31 -20.80 -1.59
N THR A 214 12.96 -19.63 -1.53
CA THR A 214 13.21 -18.76 -2.68
C THR A 214 14.65 -18.98 -3.08
N SER A 215 14.90 -19.83 -4.06
CA SER A 215 16.27 -20.26 -4.37
C SER A 215 16.67 -20.03 -5.82
N PHE A 216 17.96 -19.78 -6.02
CA PHE A 216 18.58 -19.61 -7.32
C PHE A 216 19.83 -20.48 -7.40
N LYS A 217 20.10 -20.97 -8.61
CA LYS A 217 21.25 -21.81 -8.90
C LYS A 217 22.23 -21.10 -9.83
N SER A 218 23.51 -21.27 -9.56
CA SER A 218 24.61 -20.84 -10.43
C SER A 218 24.56 -19.36 -10.81
N LEU A 219 24.27 -18.47 -9.84
CA LEU A 219 24.32 -17.04 -10.06
C LEU A 219 25.75 -16.56 -10.30
N THR A 220 25.89 -15.55 -11.15
CA THR A 220 27.17 -14.89 -11.39
C THR A 220 27.54 -14.04 -10.18
N GLY A 221 28.83 -14.00 -9.82
CA GLY A 221 29.30 -13.12 -8.76
C GLY A 221 29.26 -11.64 -9.14
N SER A 222 29.25 -10.77 -8.14
CA SER A 222 29.23 -9.31 -8.27
C SER A 222 28.07 -8.75 -9.10
N ILE A 223 26.95 -9.47 -9.18
CA ILE A 223 25.72 -8.96 -9.81
C ILE A 223 24.75 -8.46 -8.76
N GLU A 224 23.91 -7.51 -9.18
CA GLU A 224 22.71 -7.11 -8.46
C GLU A 224 21.50 -7.54 -9.27
N PHE A 225 20.47 -8.06 -8.61
CA PHE A 225 19.22 -8.40 -9.26
C PHE A 225 18.04 -8.23 -8.32
N ILE A 226 16.86 -8.07 -8.92
CA ILE A 226 15.61 -7.77 -8.23
C ILE A 226 14.66 -8.95 -8.37
N ILE A 227 13.99 -9.29 -7.27
CA ILE A 227 12.86 -10.19 -7.18
C ILE A 227 11.65 -9.37 -6.73
N ASN A 228 10.55 -9.43 -7.46
CA ASN A 228 9.30 -8.79 -7.06
C ASN A 228 8.15 -9.81 -7.14
N GLY A 229 7.72 -10.29 -5.97
CA GLY A 229 6.68 -11.31 -5.86
C GLY A 229 5.28 -10.79 -6.21
N ASN A 230 5.01 -9.50 -6.03
CA ASN A 230 3.71 -8.90 -6.35
C ASN A 230 3.38 -8.98 -7.85
N ILE A 231 4.40 -8.87 -8.71
CA ILE A 231 4.24 -8.87 -10.17
C ILE A 231 4.92 -10.06 -10.83
N ASN A 232 5.35 -11.06 -10.06
CA ASN A 232 6.07 -12.25 -10.53
C ASN A 232 7.28 -11.91 -11.43
N TYR A 233 8.06 -10.91 -11.02
CA TYR A 233 9.18 -10.38 -11.80
C TYR A 233 10.53 -10.71 -11.17
N ILE A 234 11.48 -11.09 -12.02
CA ILE A 234 12.90 -11.25 -11.68
C ILE A 234 13.72 -10.55 -12.76
N SER A 235 14.62 -9.65 -12.34
CA SER A 235 15.41 -8.85 -13.26
C SER A 235 16.48 -9.66 -14.01
N GLY A 236 16.75 -9.28 -15.25
CA GLY A 236 17.76 -9.88 -16.11
C GLY A 236 17.43 -11.33 -16.50
N ASN A 237 18.45 -12.09 -16.84
CA ASN A 237 18.31 -13.52 -17.23
C ASN A 237 18.22 -14.49 -16.03
N ASN A 238 18.02 -13.96 -14.81
CA ASN A 238 18.07 -14.76 -13.58
C ASN A 238 16.80 -15.59 -13.37
N TYR A 239 15.72 -15.32 -14.10
CA TYR A 239 14.50 -16.12 -14.05
C TYR A 239 14.75 -17.61 -14.36
N MET A 240 15.64 -17.91 -15.31
CA MET A 240 16.01 -19.30 -15.65
C MET A 240 16.79 -20.00 -14.53
N LYS A 241 17.41 -19.22 -13.64
CA LYS A 241 18.17 -19.70 -12.48
C LYS A 241 17.30 -19.85 -11.22
N PHE A 242 16.05 -19.38 -11.26
CA PHE A 242 15.09 -19.49 -10.18
C PHE A 242 14.60 -20.94 -10.06
N TYR A 243 15.06 -21.63 -9.03
CA TYR A 243 14.90 -23.09 -8.93
C TYR A 243 13.54 -23.50 -8.35
N ASP A 244 13.21 -23.07 -7.14
CA ASP A 244 12.00 -23.52 -6.44
C ASP A 244 10.72 -22.80 -6.91
N LYS A 245 10.85 -21.73 -7.68
CA LYS A 245 9.73 -20.92 -8.19
C LYS A 245 8.81 -20.32 -7.12
N ASN A 246 9.27 -20.26 -5.87
CA ASN A 246 8.58 -19.63 -4.76
C ASN A 246 9.13 -18.24 -4.50
N PHE A 247 8.30 -17.22 -4.60
CA PHE A 247 8.68 -15.87 -4.17
C PHE A 247 8.63 -15.79 -2.65
N ILE A 248 9.60 -15.07 -2.06
CA ILE A 248 9.59 -14.79 -0.62
C ILE A 248 8.31 -14.02 -0.26
N ARG A 249 7.69 -14.36 0.86
CA ARG A 249 6.53 -13.71 1.41
C ARG A 249 6.72 -13.47 2.89
N LEU A 250 6.10 -12.43 3.40
CA LEU A 250 6.20 -11.97 4.78
C LEU A 250 4.83 -12.04 5.44
N LEU A 251 4.82 -12.43 6.70
CA LEU A 251 3.64 -12.40 7.56
C LEU A 251 3.55 -11.05 8.28
N PRO A 252 2.37 -10.61 8.72
CA PRO A 252 2.26 -9.55 9.71
C PRO A 252 3.05 -9.89 10.99
N GLY A 253 3.71 -8.87 11.58
CA GLY A 253 4.59 -9.05 12.72
C GLY A 253 6.01 -9.43 12.32
N THR A 254 6.73 -10.06 13.25
CA THR A 254 8.17 -10.33 13.11
C THR A 254 8.43 -11.54 12.22
N ASN A 255 9.23 -11.34 11.18
CA ASN A 255 9.69 -12.37 10.26
C ASN A 255 11.18 -12.61 10.42
N ASN A 256 11.58 -13.85 10.67
CA ASN A 256 12.97 -14.29 10.74
C ASN A 256 13.37 -14.95 9.42
N ILE A 257 14.25 -14.30 8.67
CA ILE A 257 14.60 -14.71 7.32
C ILE A 257 16.02 -15.24 7.29
N SER A 258 16.18 -16.51 6.94
CA SER A 258 17.48 -17.11 6.67
C SER A 258 17.94 -16.76 5.25
N VAL A 259 19.19 -16.34 5.14
CA VAL A 259 19.87 -16.08 3.87
C VAL A 259 21.09 -16.98 3.80
N VAL A 260 21.13 -17.87 2.81
CA VAL A 260 22.23 -18.82 2.58
C VAL A 260 22.84 -18.54 1.22
N GLY A 261 24.17 -18.56 1.13
CA GLY A 261 24.87 -18.33 -0.13
C GLY A 261 25.82 -17.13 -0.09
N ALA A 262 26.53 -16.89 -1.18
CA ALA A 262 27.50 -15.81 -1.34
C ALA A 262 26.80 -14.47 -1.61
N VAL A 263 26.16 -13.90 -0.60
CA VAL A 263 25.40 -12.65 -0.65
C VAL A 263 26.14 -11.54 0.06
N SER A 264 26.38 -10.43 -0.60
CA SER A 264 27.00 -9.24 -0.02
C SER A 264 25.98 -8.43 0.78
N SER A 265 24.83 -8.14 0.18
CA SER A 265 23.74 -7.42 0.84
C SER A 265 22.38 -7.83 0.27
N ILE A 266 21.35 -7.63 1.06
CA ILE A 266 19.97 -7.83 0.67
C ILE A 266 19.13 -6.65 1.13
N CYS A 267 18.30 -6.12 0.24
CA CYS A 267 17.37 -5.03 0.53
C CYS A 267 15.94 -5.51 0.31
N PHE A 268 15.10 -5.30 1.30
CA PHE A 268 13.65 -5.54 1.23
C PHE A 268 12.93 -4.21 1.12
N GLU A 269 11.97 -4.13 0.22
CA GLU A 269 11.08 -2.98 0.02
C GLU A 269 9.63 -3.49 0.03
N TRP A 270 8.81 -2.92 0.92
CA TRP A 270 7.41 -3.32 1.07
C TRP A 270 6.53 -2.15 1.50
N GLU A 271 5.22 -2.30 1.36
CA GLU A 271 4.22 -1.35 1.83
C GLU A 271 3.36 -2.03 2.90
N ASN A 272 3.17 -1.35 4.03
CA ASN A 272 2.21 -1.81 5.03
C ASN A 272 0.80 -1.36 4.64
N ARG A 273 -0.19 -2.12 5.11
CA ARG A 273 -1.61 -1.88 4.86
C ARG A 273 -2.32 -1.80 6.21
N LYS A 274 -3.16 -0.78 6.37
CA LYS A 274 -3.92 -0.53 7.59
C LYS A 274 -5.41 -0.46 7.31
N TYR A 275 -6.21 -1.00 8.22
CA TYR A 275 -7.63 -0.72 8.22
C TYR A 275 -7.87 0.76 8.56
N LEU A 276 -8.95 1.29 8.03
CA LEU A 276 -9.40 2.64 8.28
C LEU A 276 -10.05 2.77 9.67
#